data_d07b70fcfa8500a165b0bddcfebea0e0
#
_entry.id   d07b70fcfa8500a165b0bddcfebea0e0
#
_cell.length_a   1.000
_cell.length_b   1.000
_cell.length_c   1.000
_cell.angle_alpha   90.00
_cell.angle_beta   90.00
_cell.angle_gamma   90.00
#
_symmetry.space_group_name_H-M   'P 1'
#
loop_
_entity.id
_entity.type
_entity.pdbx_description
1 polymer ?
#
loop_
_entity_poly.entity_id
_entity_poly.type
_entity_poly.pdbx_seq_one_letter_code
_entity_poly.pdbx_strand_id
1 'polypeptide(L)'
;MTSDTEGSRAFYCQVFGWTAEEPAGEFGGYVNFTKEGIRMTGCMASQPGSGVPDVWSVYLATEDAEKTLAAAATHAGQVHVQAMAVGDLGTMAFVTDPGGAGIGLWQPGRHQGFGVLGEPGAPSWFELHTRDYEAAVGFYRTVFGWDT
;
A
#
# COMPACT_ATOMS: atom_id res chain seq x y z
N MET A 1 3.63 7.02 1.95
CA MET A 1 3.54 8.49 1.78
C MET A 1 4.52 9.16 2.72
N THR A 2 5.06 10.32 2.35
CA THR A 2 6.03 11.07 3.16
C THR A 2 5.88 12.57 2.94
N SER A 3 6.15 13.36 3.98
CA SER A 3 6.22 14.83 3.91
C SER A 3 7.53 15.32 3.26
N ASP A 4 8.55 14.45 3.16
CA ASP A 4 9.85 14.72 2.57
C ASP A 4 10.25 13.60 1.61
N THR A 5 9.88 13.75 0.35
CA THR A 5 10.19 12.75 -0.69
C THR A 5 11.68 12.70 -1.04
N GLU A 6 12.39 13.83 -0.98
CA GLU A 6 13.82 13.89 -1.29
C GLU A 6 14.65 13.21 -0.19
N GLY A 7 14.38 13.54 1.08
CA GLY A 7 15.02 12.89 2.22
C GLY A 7 14.70 11.40 2.30
N SER A 8 13.45 11.00 2.00
CA SER A 8 13.07 9.58 1.95
C SER A 8 13.83 8.83 0.84
N ARG A 9 13.95 9.40 -0.37
CA ARG A 9 14.74 8.81 -1.46
C ARG A 9 16.19 8.62 -1.05
N ALA A 10 16.82 9.66 -0.52
CA ALA A 10 18.20 9.60 -0.06
C ALA A 10 18.41 8.53 1.02
N PHE A 11 17.52 8.49 2.03
CA PHE A 11 17.60 7.54 3.13
C PHE A 11 17.51 6.08 2.65
N TYR A 12 16.47 5.73 1.89
CA TYR A 12 16.27 4.34 1.46
C TYR A 12 17.32 3.88 0.45
N CYS A 13 17.79 4.75 -0.44
CA CYS A 13 18.90 4.44 -1.34
C CYS A 13 20.19 4.18 -0.56
N GLN A 14 20.47 4.97 0.46
CA GLN A 14 21.69 4.81 1.27
C GLN A 14 21.65 3.57 2.17
N VAL A 15 20.49 3.30 2.81
CA VAL A 15 20.37 2.22 3.82
C VAL A 15 20.25 0.84 3.16
N PHE A 16 19.46 0.72 2.08
CA PHE A 16 19.16 -0.56 1.45
C PHE A 16 19.80 -0.75 0.08
N GLY A 17 20.52 0.26 -0.42
CA GLY A 17 21.10 0.20 -1.76
C GLY A 17 20.06 0.26 -2.88
N TRP A 18 18.87 0.80 -2.60
CA TRP A 18 17.84 0.92 -3.61
C TRP A 18 18.19 1.99 -4.65
N THR A 19 17.59 1.87 -5.83
CA THR A 19 17.59 2.93 -6.83
C THR A 19 16.20 3.55 -6.88
N ALA A 20 16.11 4.88 -6.80
CA ALA A 20 14.86 5.61 -7.00
C ALA A 20 14.73 6.02 -8.47
N GLU A 21 13.63 5.64 -9.11
CA GLU A 21 13.32 6.11 -10.46
C GLU A 21 13.01 7.62 -10.44
N GLU A 22 13.03 8.25 -11.62
CA GLU A 22 12.60 9.66 -11.74
C GLU A 22 11.10 9.77 -11.41
N PRO A 23 10.70 10.87 -10.75
CA PRO A 23 9.31 11.10 -10.41
C PRO A 23 8.39 11.08 -11.63
N ALA A 24 7.36 10.25 -11.60
CA ALA A 24 6.38 10.16 -12.68
C ALA A 24 5.38 11.32 -12.58
N GLY A 25 5.51 12.31 -13.43
CA GLY A 25 4.64 13.50 -13.43
C GLY A 25 3.17 13.20 -13.68
N GLU A 26 2.87 12.20 -14.51
CA GLU A 26 1.51 11.70 -14.78
C GLU A 26 0.82 11.06 -13.57
N PHE A 27 1.60 10.61 -12.57
CA PHE A 27 1.12 10.05 -11.31
C PHE A 27 1.43 10.94 -10.11
N GLY A 28 1.41 12.27 -10.30
CA GLY A 28 1.57 13.22 -9.20
C GLY A 28 2.94 13.19 -8.54
N GLY A 29 3.99 12.84 -9.28
CA GLY A 29 5.35 12.75 -8.75
C GLY A 29 5.67 11.46 -8.01
N TYR A 30 4.90 10.40 -8.23
CA TYR A 30 5.16 9.08 -7.66
C TYR A 30 6.54 8.56 -8.08
N VAL A 31 7.30 8.05 -7.11
CA VAL A 31 8.63 7.49 -7.31
C VAL A 31 8.60 6.00 -7.03
N ASN A 32 9.07 5.17 -7.97
CA ASN A 32 9.32 3.76 -7.70
C ASN A 32 10.73 3.57 -7.15
N PHE A 33 10.86 2.71 -6.15
CA PHE A 33 12.13 2.16 -5.73
C PHE A 33 12.35 0.80 -6.36
N THR A 34 13.56 0.60 -6.86
CA THR A 34 13.97 -0.65 -7.48
C THR A 34 15.17 -1.24 -6.76
N LYS A 35 15.27 -2.57 -6.79
CA LYS A 35 16.46 -3.34 -6.45
C LYS A 35 16.90 -4.09 -7.70
N GLU A 36 18.12 -3.84 -8.16
CA GLU A 36 18.66 -4.44 -9.39
C GLU A 36 17.72 -4.25 -10.61
N GLY A 37 17.06 -3.08 -10.67
CA GLY A 37 16.11 -2.74 -11.73
C GLY A 37 14.71 -3.32 -11.58
N ILE A 38 14.44 -4.11 -10.53
CA ILE A 38 13.12 -4.69 -10.24
C ILE A 38 12.36 -3.80 -9.27
N ARG A 39 11.16 -3.36 -9.64
CA ARG A 39 10.30 -2.52 -8.79
C ARG A 39 9.81 -3.29 -7.57
N MET A 40 9.91 -2.66 -6.40
CA MET A 40 9.52 -3.26 -5.12
C MET A 40 8.45 -2.45 -4.41
N THR A 41 8.64 -1.14 -4.35
CA THR A 41 7.80 -0.26 -3.56
C THR A 41 7.83 1.14 -4.15
N GLY A 42 7.01 2.02 -3.63
CA GLY A 42 6.95 3.38 -4.13
C GLY A 42 6.81 4.42 -3.03
N CYS A 43 7.06 5.65 -3.42
CA CYS A 43 7.00 6.82 -2.57
C CYS A 43 6.22 7.92 -3.27
N MET A 44 5.37 8.60 -2.52
CA MET A 44 4.70 9.81 -2.98
C MET A 44 4.63 10.84 -1.86
N ALA A 45 4.55 12.11 -2.25
CA ALA A 45 4.36 13.19 -1.29
C ALA A 45 3.00 13.06 -0.60
N SER A 46 2.98 13.27 0.72
CA SER A 46 1.73 13.53 1.44
C SER A 46 1.19 14.90 1.05
N GLN A 47 -0.14 15.02 0.98
CA GLN A 47 -0.74 16.33 0.72
C GLN A 47 -0.59 17.23 1.95
N PRO A 48 -0.12 18.47 1.80
CA PRO A 48 -0.06 19.42 2.90
C PRO A 48 -1.42 19.57 3.60
N GLY A 49 -1.43 19.46 4.92
CA GLY A 49 -2.66 19.61 5.71
C GLY A 49 -3.59 18.40 5.72
N SER A 50 -3.21 17.28 5.10
CA SER A 50 -4.02 16.04 5.12
C SER A 50 -4.15 15.41 6.51
N GLY A 51 -3.24 15.74 7.43
CA GLY A 51 -3.16 15.09 8.75
C GLY A 51 -2.67 13.63 8.72
N VAL A 52 -2.36 13.12 7.54
CA VAL A 52 -1.82 11.76 7.39
C VAL A 52 -0.35 11.77 7.75
N PRO A 53 0.11 10.94 8.71
CA PRO A 53 1.51 10.86 9.08
C PRO A 53 2.34 10.22 7.96
N ASP A 54 3.66 10.36 8.07
CA ASP A 54 4.60 9.63 7.21
C ASP A 54 4.54 8.15 7.57
N VAL A 55 4.07 7.34 6.62
CA VAL A 55 3.82 5.90 6.85
C VAL A 55 4.12 5.05 5.62
N TRP A 56 4.50 3.82 5.88
CA TRP A 56 4.40 2.74 4.91
C TRP A 56 2.96 2.22 4.87
N SER A 57 2.40 2.10 3.69
CA SER A 57 1.08 1.50 3.48
C SER A 57 1.25 0.16 2.77
N VAL A 58 0.64 -0.87 3.33
CA VAL A 58 0.57 -2.19 2.70
C VAL A 58 -0.66 -2.23 1.81
N TYR A 59 -0.50 -2.72 0.59
CA TYR A 59 -1.60 -2.98 -0.34
C TYR A 59 -1.79 -4.49 -0.45
N LEU A 60 -3.02 -4.93 -0.23
CA LEU A 60 -3.42 -6.32 -0.40
C LEU A 60 -4.05 -6.50 -1.79
N ALA A 61 -3.64 -7.56 -2.47
CA ALA A 61 -4.18 -7.89 -3.78
C ALA A 61 -5.65 -8.33 -3.66
N THR A 62 -6.47 -7.92 -4.62
CA THR A 62 -7.86 -8.34 -4.75
C THR A 62 -8.21 -8.54 -6.22
N GLU A 63 -9.14 -9.45 -6.50
CA GLU A 63 -9.67 -9.66 -7.85
C GLU A 63 -10.68 -8.57 -8.26
N ASP A 64 -11.32 -7.91 -7.26
CA ASP A 64 -12.37 -6.91 -7.48
C ASP A 64 -12.33 -5.88 -6.34
N ALA A 65 -11.78 -4.71 -6.64
CA ALA A 65 -11.59 -3.64 -5.65
C ALA A 65 -12.92 -3.09 -5.14
N GLU A 66 -13.94 -2.95 -5.99
CA GLU A 66 -15.24 -2.42 -5.57
C GLU A 66 -15.97 -3.40 -4.66
N LYS A 67 -15.95 -4.68 -4.99
CA LYS A 67 -16.55 -5.74 -4.16
C LYS A 67 -15.86 -5.83 -2.81
N THR A 68 -14.54 -5.76 -2.78
CA THR A 68 -13.77 -5.80 -1.53
C THR A 68 -14.03 -4.55 -0.68
N LEU A 69 -14.15 -3.36 -1.28
CA LEU A 69 -14.57 -2.14 -0.58
C LEU A 69 -15.96 -2.30 0.06
N ALA A 70 -16.93 -2.82 -0.68
CA ALA A 70 -18.28 -3.05 -0.16
C ALA A 70 -18.25 -4.05 1.01
N ALA A 71 -17.46 -5.11 0.91
CA ALA A 71 -17.26 -6.06 2.00
C ALA A 71 -16.62 -5.39 3.23
N ALA A 72 -15.56 -4.60 3.05
CA ALA A 72 -14.93 -3.87 4.14
C ALA A 72 -15.91 -2.92 4.85
N ALA A 73 -16.69 -2.15 4.10
CA ALA A 73 -17.68 -1.22 4.66
C ALA A 73 -18.78 -1.92 5.47
N THR A 74 -19.20 -3.13 5.05
CA THR A 74 -20.22 -3.91 5.79
C THR A 74 -19.67 -4.61 7.03
N HIS A 75 -18.33 -4.72 7.17
CA HIS A 75 -17.65 -5.37 8.30
C HIS A 75 -16.83 -4.39 9.14
N ALA A 76 -17.40 -3.21 9.40
CA ALA A 76 -16.86 -2.16 10.26
C ALA A 76 -15.55 -1.52 9.78
N GLY A 77 -15.13 -1.74 8.55
CA GLY A 77 -14.07 -0.96 7.91
C GLY A 77 -14.56 0.41 7.47
N GLN A 78 -13.66 1.39 7.40
CA GLN A 78 -13.97 2.71 6.86
C GLN A 78 -13.30 2.89 5.49
N VAL A 79 -14.07 3.33 4.51
CA VAL A 79 -13.56 3.65 3.17
C VAL A 79 -13.01 5.08 3.16
N HIS A 80 -11.74 5.25 2.85
CA HIS A 80 -11.07 6.54 2.72
C HIS A 80 -10.85 6.95 1.26
N VAL A 81 -10.57 5.96 0.39
CA VAL A 81 -10.43 6.18 -1.06
C VAL A 81 -11.26 5.14 -1.78
N GLN A 82 -12.19 5.62 -2.60
CA GLN A 82 -12.99 4.77 -3.48
C GLN A 82 -12.11 4.07 -4.52
N ALA A 83 -12.60 2.99 -5.09
CA ALA A 83 -11.90 2.30 -6.16
C ALA A 83 -11.64 3.25 -7.33
N MET A 84 -10.38 3.42 -7.69
CA MET A 84 -9.97 4.31 -8.77
C MET A 84 -8.89 3.67 -9.65
N ALA A 85 -9.01 3.84 -10.95
CA ALA A 85 -8.01 3.35 -11.88
C ALA A 85 -6.72 4.16 -11.80
N VAL A 86 -5.58 3.47 -11.80
CA VAL A 86 -4.24 4.04 -11.90
C VAL A 86 -3.72 3.75 -13.32
N GLY A 87 -4.23 4.48 -14.30
CA GLY A 87 -3.95 4.21 -15.71
C GLY A 87 -4.30 2.76 -16.07
N ASP A 88 -3.38 2.08 -16.75
CA ASP A 88 -3.46 0.66 -17.10
C ASP A 88 -2.76 -0.26 -16.07
N LEU A 89 -2.21 0.33 -15.00
CA LEU A 89 -1.45 -0.41 -13.98
C LEU A 89 -2.36 -1.27 -13.11
N GLY A 90 -3.55 -0.79 -12.79
CA GLY A 90 -4.51 -1.48 -11.95
C GLY A 90 -5.53 -0.52 -11.34
N THR A 91 -6.30 -1.01 -10.37
CA THR A 91 -7.25 -0.22 -9.59
C THR A 91 -6.86 -0.25 -8.12
N MET A 92 -6.77 0.93 -7.51
CA MET A 92 -6.48 1.08 -6.10
C MET A 92 -7.70 1.52 -5.31
N ALA A 93 -7.72 1.19 -4.03
CA ALA A 93 -8.62 1.77 -3.04
C ALA A 93 -7.92 1.80 -1.67
N PHE A 94 -8.49 2.48 -0.68
CA PHE A 94 -7.92 2.55 0.66
C PHE A 94 -9.01 2.51 1.74
N VAL A 95 -8.81 1.66 2.73
CA VAL A 95 -9.71 1.47 3.86
C VAL A 95 -8.92 1.48 5.17
N THR A 96 -9.62 1.63 6.29
CA THR A 96 -9.11 1.16 7.60
C THR A 96 -9.90 -0.05 8.04
N ASP A 97 -9.24 -0.95 8.76
CA ASP A 97 -9.89 -2.05 9.47
C ASP A 97 -10.67 -1.54 10.70
N PRO A 98 -11.42 -2.39 11.43
CA PRO A 98 -12.13 -1.99 12.65
C PRO A 98 -11.23 -1.41 13.74
N GLY A 99 -9.96 -1.78 13.78
CA GLY A 99 -8.95 -1.27 14.71
C GLY A 99 -8.34 0.07 14.30
N GLY A 100 -8.64 0.55 13.08
CA GLY A 100 -8.09 1.77 12.50
C GLY A 100 -6.78 1.60 11.72
N ALA A 101 -6.34 0.36 11.47
CA ALA A 101 -5.17 0.12 10.64
C ALA A 101 -5.47 0.38 9.16
N GLY A 102 -4.64 1.22 8.53
CA GLY A 102 -4.78 1.58 7.11
C GLY A 102 -4.32 0.46 6.18
N ILE A 103 -5.18 0.06 5.25
CA ILE A 103 -4.93 -0.99 4.26
C ILE A 103 -5.29 -0.48 2.87
N GLY A 104 -4.33 -0.56 1.95
CA GLY A 104 -4.58 -0.39 0.52
C GLY A 104 -5.15 -1.66 -0.09
N LEU A 105 -6.01 -1.48 -1.08
CA LEU A 105 -6.49 -2.54 -1.96
C LEU A 105 -5.86 -2.34 -3.33
N TRP A 106 -5.37 -3.40 -3.94
CA TRP A 106 -4.82 -3.36 -5.28
C TRP A 106 -5.45 -4.46 -6.14
N GLN A 107 -6.22 -4.07 -7.13
CA GLN A 107 -6.67 -4.97 -8.18
C GLN A 107 -5.68 -4.87 -9.34
N PRO A 108 -4.86 -5.91 -9.58
CA PRO A 108 -3.80 -5.84 -10.56
C PRO A 108 -4.31 -5.65 -11.98
N GLY A 109 -3.68 -4.72 -12.70
CA GLY A 109 -3.71 -4.64 -14.15
C GLY A 109 -2.35 -5.06 -14.71
N ARG A 110 -1.64 -4.15 -15.39
CA ARG A 110 -0.27 -4.41 -15.83
C ARG A 110 0.74 -4.50 -14.69
N HIS A 111 0.49 -3.83 -13.56
CA HIS A 111 1.33 -3.91 -12.36
C HIS A 111 0.80 -4.96 -11.40
N GLN A 112 1.56 -6.06 -11.24
CA GLN A 112 1.14 -7.23 -10.45
C GLN A 112 1.47 -7.14 -8.96
N GLY A 113 2.21 -6.11 -8.53
CA GLY A 113 2.67 -5.95 -7.16
C GLY A 113 4.20 -6.02 -7.05
N PHE A 114 4.70 -6.64 -5.98
CA PHE A 114 6.13 -6.74 -5.74
C PHE A 114 6.83 -7.58 -6.81
N GLY A 115 7.90 -7.03 -7.39
CA GLY A 115 8.76 -7.78 -8.30
C GLY A 115 9.76 -8.69 -7.59
N VAL A 116 10.07 -8.38 -6.31
CA VAL A 116 10.97 -9.17 -5.46
C VAL A 116 10.52 -9.11 -4.00
N LEU A 117 10.59 -10.24 -3.31
CA LEU A 117 10.23 -10.43 -1.90
C LEU A 117 11.23 -11.36 -1.22
N GLY A 118 11.45 -11.17 0.09
CA GLY A 118 12.18 -12.10 0.94
C GLY A 118 13.69 -12.13 0.72
N GLU A 119 14.24 -11.25 -0.10
CA GLU A 119 15.69 -11.11 -0.29
C GLU A 119 16.25 -9.99 0.59
N PRO A 120 17.55 -9.98 0.91
CA PRO A 120 18.18 -8.87 1.63
C PRO A 120 17.92 -7.53 0.97
N GLY A 121 17.37 -6.58 1.72
CA GLY A 121 16.98 -5.26 1.23
C GLY A 121 15.65 -5.21 0.46
N ALA A 122 14.92 -6.31 0.32
CA ALA A 122 13.56 -6.34 -0.22
C ALA A 122 12.51 -6.47 0.90
N PRO A 123 11.24 -6.16 0.63
CA PRO A 123 10.15 -6.45 1.57
C PRO A 123 10.11 -7.95 1.91
N SER A 124 9.95 -8.30 3.20
CA SER A 124 9.98 -9.71 3.60
C SER A 124 8.94 -10.09 4.64
N TRP A 125 8.47 -9.15 5.44
CA TRP A 125 7.54 -9.42 6.53
C TRP A 125 6.54 -8.30 6.70
N PHE A 126 5.27 -8.65 6.85
CA PHE A 126 4.18 -7.74 7.14
C PHE A 126 3.38 -8.31 8.30
N GLU A 127 3.13 -7.50 9.31
CA GLU A 127 2.32 -7.91 10.46
C GLU A 127 1.40 -6.78 10.90
N LEU A 128 0.27 -7.15 11.47
CA LEU A 128 -0.67 -6.24 12.09
C LEU A 128 -0.54 -6.28 13.60
N HIS A 129 -0.27 -5.13 14.21
CA HIS A 129 -0.39 -4.94 15.65
C HIS A 129 -1.76 -4.33 15.97
N THR A 130 -2.61 -5.08 16.63
CA THR A 130 -3.98 -4.65 16.99
C THR A 130 -4.23 -4.77 18.46
N ARG A 131 -5.14 -3.94 19.00
CA ARG A 131 -5.63 -4.06 20.38
C ARG A 131 -6.88 -4.94 20.49
N ASP A 132 -7.54 -5.20 19.36
CA ASP A 132 -8.71 -6.07 19.26
C ASP A 132 -8.43 -7.16 18.22
N TYR A 133 -7.84 -8.25 18.73
CA TYR A 133 -7.43 -9.37 17.88
C TYR A 133 -8.63 -10.05 17.20
N GLU A 134 -9.71 -10.27 17.95
CA GLU A 134 -10.89 -10.96 17.43
C GLU A 134 -11.58 -10.19 16.31
N ALA A 135 -11.75 -8.87 16.48
CA ALA A 135 -12.32 -8.01 15.45
C ALA A 135 -11.44 -7.97 14.20
N ALA A 136 -10.10 -7.87 14.37
CA ALA A 136 -9.17 -7.86 13.26
C ALA A 136 -9.20 -9.18 12.49
N VAL A 137 -9.09 -10.32 13.18
CA VAL A 137 -9.15 -11.66 12.55
C VAL A 137 -10.46 -11.85 11.80
N GLY A 138 -11.60 -11.49 12.42
CA GLY A 138 -12.91 -11.57 11.78
C GLY A 138 -12.98 -10.74 10.49
N PHE A 139 -12.44 -9.54 10.52
CA PHE A 139 -12.41 -8.65 9.37
C PHE A 139 -11.56 -9.23 8.22
N TYR A 140 -10.30 -9.57 8.47
CA TYR A 140 -9.40 -10.06 7.41
C TYR A 140 -9.84 -11.41 6.85
N ARG A 141 -10.41 -12.27 7.69
CA ARG A 141 -11.01 -13.54 7.24
C ARG A 141 -12.18 -13.31 6.31
N THR A 142 -13.09 -12.39 6.66
CA THR A 142 -14.32 -12.17 5.89
C THR A 142 -14.08 -11.33 4.63
N VAL A 143 -13.26 -10.30 4.72
CA VAL A 143 -13.02 -9.36 3.61
C VAL A 143 -12.01 -9.91 2.60
N PHE A 144 -10.97 -10.62 3.08
CA PHE A 144 -9.86 -11.09 2.25
C PHE A 144 -9.77 -12.61 2.13
N GLY A 145 -10.61 -13.36 2.84
CA GLY A 145 -10.61 -14.82 2.79
C GLY A 145 -9.37 -15.46 3.45
N TRP A 146 -8.75 -14.77 4.41
CA TRP A 146 -7.56 -15.32 5.06
C TRP A 146 -7.91 -16.46 6.01
N ASP A 147 -7.08 -17.50 6.00
CA ASP A 147 -7.04 -18.55 7.02
C ASP A 147 -6.19 -18.06 8.20
N THR A 148 -6.79 -17.99 9.39
CA THR A 148 -6.13 -17.49 10.61
C THR A 148 -6.43 -18.41 11.80
#